data_fb4010467403edc26b76388a4ae88ebb
#
_entry.id   fb4010467403edc26b76388a4ae88ebb
#
_cell.length_a   1.000
_cell.length_b   1.000
_cell.length_c   1.000
_cell.angle_alpha   90.00
_cell.angle_beta   90.00
_cell.angle_gamma   90.00
#
_symmetry.space_group_name_H-M   'P 1'
#
loop_
_entity.id
_entity.type
_entity.pdbx_description
1 polymer ?
#
loop_
_entity_poly.entity_id
_entity_poly.type
_entity_poly.pdbx_seq_one_letter_code
_entity_poly.pdbx_strand_id
1 'polypeptide(L)'
;MPAAPAPLGDSTLVLIDCQNTYTRGVMELEGVDAALDEVAALLDRARSAGVPVIHIQHNGGAGSPYDIDAEIGAIVDRVAPREGEPVVVKSYPNAFVQTDLDDRLKAVGASNLVLAGFMTHMCVNSTARGGFNLGYAPTVVAGATAARALPGTDGQPVPAAAM
;
A
#
# COMPACT_ATOMS: atom_id res chain seq x y z
N MET A 1 -20.88 -7.47 -15.98
CA MET A 1 -19.42 -7.41 -16.26
C MET A 1 -18.79 -6.31 -15.44
N PRO A 2 -17.74 -6.59 -14.70
CA PRO A 2 -17.01 -5.51 -14.04
C PRO A 2 -16.43 -4.58 -15.11
N ALA A 3 -16.44 -3.28 -14.83
CA ALA A 3 -15.80 -2.31 -15.70
C ALA A 3 -14.28 -2.59 -15.75
N ALA A 4 -13.66 -2.31 -16.89
CA ALA A 4 -12.21 -2.38 -16.99
C ALA A 4 -11.56 -1.39 -16.01
N PRO A 5 -10.38 -1.72 -15.45
CA PRO A 5 -9.64 -0.79 -14.62
C PRO A 5 -9.37 0.53 -15.36
N ALA A 6 -9.48 1.64 -14.64
CA ALA A 6 -9.15 2.94 -15.20
C ALA A 6 -7.64 3.02 -15.50
N PRO A 7 -7.21 3.78 -16.53
CA PRO A 7 -5.80 4.04 -16.77
C PRO A 7 -5.16 4.76 -15.58
N LEU A 8 -3.85 4.54 -15.36
CA LEU A 8 -3.11 5.23 -14.31
C LEU A 8 -3.22 6.76 -14.42
N GLY A 9 -3.21 7.30 -15.65
CA GLY A 9 -3.36 8.73 -15.89
C GLY A 9 -4.67 9.35 -15.41
N ASP A 10 -5.71 8.55 -15.21
CA ASP A 10 -7.03 8.97 -14.70
C ASP A 10 -7.25 8.53 -13.24
N SER A 11 -6.19 8.17 -12.54
CA SER A 11 -6.26 7.58 -11.21
C SER A 11 -5.41 8.37 -10.21
N THR A 12 -5.62 8.10 -8.92
CA THR A 12 -4.72 8.50 -7.84
C THR A 12 -3.97 7.27 -7.35
N LEU A 13 -2.65 7.35 -7.26
CA LEU A 13 -1.82 6.28 -6.73
C LEU A 13 -1.75 6.37 -5.21
N VAL A 14 -2.08 5.27 -4.55
CA VAL A 14 -1.95 5.13 -3.09
C VAL A 14 -1.00 3.97 -2.81
N LEU A 15 0.16 4.29 -2.24
CA LEU A 15 1.18 3.31 -1.83
C LEU A 15 1.00 2.99 -0.35
N ILE A 16 0.75 1.72 -0.05
CA ILE A 16 0.36 1.26 1.28
C ILE A 16 1.52 0.55 1.95
N ASP A 17 2.00 1.11 3.04
CA ASP A 17 2.98 0.49 3.96
C ASP A 17 4.25 -0.02 3.27
N CYS A 18 4.80 0.74 2.32
CA CYS A 18 6.07 0.41 1.68
C CYS A 18 7.24 0.73 2.62
N GLN A 19 7.29 0.04 3.75
CA GLN A 19 8.18 0.30 4.88
C GLN A 19 9.30 -0.76 4.97
N ASN A 20 10.44 -0.36 5.54
CA ASN A 20 11.56 -1.27 5.80
C ASN A 20 11.15 -2.47 6.66
N THR A 21 10.08 -2.35 7.44
CA THR A 21 9.41 -3.43 8.18
C THR A 21 9.37 -4.75 7.41
N TYR A 22 9.04 -4.67 6.12
CA TYR A 22 8.80 -5.84 5.26
C TYR A 22 10.00 -6.30 4.46
N THR A 23 11.11 -5.55 4.51
CA THR A 23 12.32 -5.86 3.72
C THR A 23 13.34 -6.67 4.48
N ARG A 24 13.23 -6.75 5.79
CA ARG A 24 14.13 -7.48 6.69
C ARG A 24 13.51 -7.71 8.06
N GLY A 25 14.09 -8.64 8.81
CA GLY A 25 13.65 -8.93 10.16
C GLY A 25 12.41 -9.81 10.23
N VAL A 26 11.70 -9.72 11.34
CA VAL A 26 10.60 -10.65 11.68
C VAL A 26 9.38 -10.57 10.76
N MET A 27 9.23 -9.46 10.05
CA MET A 27 8.10 -9.24 9.13
C MET A 27 8.52 -9.29 7.65
N GLU A 28 9.72 -9.76 7.34
CA GLU A 28 10.18 -9.87 5.95
C GLU A 28 9.22 -10.69 5.11
N LEU A 29 8.88 -10.19 3.91
CA LEU A 29 7.91 -10.81 3.03
C LEU A 29 8.59 -11.58 1.90
N GLU A 30 7.95 -12.65 1.46
CA GLU A 30 8.37 -13.39 0.27
C GLU A 30 8.20 -12.51 -0.97
N GLY A 31 9.25 -12.45 -1.80
CA GLY A 31 9.22 -11.69 -3.05
C GLY A 31 9.13 -10.17 -2.89
N VAL A 32 9.48 -9.64 -1.71
CA VAL A 32 9.37 -8.20 -1.43
C VAL A 32 10.22 -7.34 -2.36
N ASP A 33 11.42 -7.78 -2.74
CA ASP A 33 12.29 -7.01 -3.63
C ASP A 33 11.69 -6.86 -5.02
N ALA A 34 11.15 -7.94 -5.59
CA ALA A 34 10.47 -7.90 -6.89
C ALA A 34 9.21 -7.01 -6.82
N ALA A 35 8.44 -7.09 -5.74
CA ALA A 35 7.29 -6.23 -5.53
C ALA A 35 7.68 -4.76 -5.41
N LEU A 36 8.76 -4.45 -4.70
CA LEU A 36 9.28 -3.07 -4.59
C LEU A 36 9.80 -2.53 -5.92
N ASP A 37 10.39 -3.38 -6.77
CA ASP A 37 10.76 -2.99 -8.15
C ASP A 37 9.51 -2.56 -8.93
N GLU A 38 8.42 -3.30 -8.82
CA GLU A 38 7.14 -2.96 -9.45
C GLU A 38 6.52 -1.69 -8.84
N VAL A 39 6.58 -1.53 -7.52
CA VAL A 39 6.12 -0.31 -6.85
C VAL A 39 6.91 0.91 -7.35
N ALA A 40 8.24 0.79 -7.43
CA ALA A 40 9.09 1.88 -7.91
C ALA A 40 8.78 2.26 -9.36
N ALA A 41 8.61 1.27 -10.25
CA ALA A 41 8.22 1.50 -11.63
C ALA A 41 6.84 2.16 -11.75
N LEU A 42 5.88 1.72 -10.95
CA LEU A 42 4.54 2.29 -10.90
C LEU A 42 4.57 3.75 -10.41
N LEU A 43 5.35 4.03 -9.36
CA LEU A 43 5.53 5.35 -8.81
C LEU A 43 6.16 6.32 -9.82
N ASP A 44 7.21 5.87 -10.53
CA ASP A 44 7.84 6.67 -11.59
C ASP A 44 6.86 7.00 -12.71
N ARG A 45 6.02 6.05 -13.12
CA ARG A 45 4.98 6.26 -14.13
C ARG A 45 3.91 7.23 -13.65
N ALA A 46 3.48 7.13 -12.41
CA ALA A 46 2.51 8.05 -11.81
C ALA A 46 3.06 9.48 -11.76
N ARG A 47 4.31 9.64 -11.34
CA ARG A 47 4.99 10.94 -11.30
C ARG A 47 5.14 11.54 -12.70
N SER A 48 5.51 10.73 -13.68
CA SER A 48 5.62 11.17 -15.09
C SER A 48 4.28 11.58 -15.68
N ALA A 49 3.20 10.92 -15.28
CA ALA A 49 1.84 11.24 -15.70
C ALA A 49 1.24 12.45 -14.95
N GLY A 50 1.90 12.93 -13.90
CA GLY A 50 1.43 14.05 -13.08
C GLY A 50 0.20 13.74 -12.25
N VAL A 51 -0.09 12.46 -11.97
CA VAL A 51 -1.22 12.07 -11.13
C VAL A 51 -0.89 12.23 -9.65
N PRO A 52 -1.90 12.48 -8.79
CA PRO A 52 -1.68 12.55 -7.35
C PRO A 52 -1.12 11.23 -6.79
N VAL A 53 -0.17 11.33 -5.86
CA VAL A 53 0.41 10.20 -5.13
C VAL A 53 0.24 10.45 -3.64
N ILE A 54 -0.30 9.46 -2.94
CA ILE A 54 -0.44 9.47 -1.49
C ILE A 54 0.29 8.25 -0.93
N HIS A 55 1.13 8.46 0.07
CA HIS A 55 1.82 7.40 0.79
C HIS A 55 1.10 7.10 2.10
N ILE A 56 0.91 5.83 2.40
CA ILE A 56 0.38 5.37 3.68
C ILE A 56 1.54 4.75 4.47
N GLN A 57 1.62 5.05 5.75
CA GLN A 57 2.61 4.50 6.66
C GLN A 57 1.91 3.98 7.91
N HIS A 58 2.14 2.70 8.23
CA HIS A 58 1.57 2.10 9.44
C HIS A 58 2.44 2.39 10.64
N ASN A 59 1.83 2.90 11.70
CA ASN A 59 2.47 3.13 13.00
C ASN A 59 1.97 2.09 14.01
N GLY A 60 2.87 1.23 14.45
CA GLY A 60 2.61 0.22 15.49
C GLY A 60 3.15 0.60 16.86
N GLY A 61 3.72 1.80 17.00
CA GLY A 61 4.29 2.32 18.24
C GLY A 61 5.78 2.06 18.40
N ALA A 62 6.34 2.71 19.42
CA ALA A 62 7.77 2.66 19.73
C ALA A 62 8.25 1.22 19.99
N GLY A 63 9.39 0.87 19.41
CA GLY A 63 10.03 -0.44 19.56
C GLY A 63 9.39 -1.57 18.77
N SER A 64 8.27 -1.33 18.08
CA SER A 64 7.65 -2.34 17.21
C SER A 64 8.33 -2.38 15.84
N PRO A 65 8.07 -3.45 15.02
CA PRO A 65 8.52 -3.46 13.63
C PRO A 65 7.94 -2.32 12.78
N TYR A 66 6.90 -1.65 13.28
CA TYR A 66 6.23 -0.50 12.64
C TYR A 66 6.49 0.81 13.39
N ASP A 67 7.62 0.91 14.08
CA ASP A 67 8.03 2.15 14.74
C ASP A 67 8.45 3.18 13.69
N ILE A 68 7.60 4.16 13.43
CA ILE A 68 7.84 5.17 12.38
C ILE A 68 8.93 6.18 12.75
N ASP A 69 9.33 6.24 14.03
CA ASP A 69 10.44 7.07 14.49
C ASP A 69 11.79 6.35 14.41
N ALA A 70 11.76 5.07 14.05
CA ALA A 70 12.94 4.24 13.83
C ALA A 70 13.11 3.88 12.34
N GLU A 71 14.33 3.52 11.95
CA GLU A 71 14.64 3.14 10.56
C GLU A 71 13.76 1.99 10.07
N ILE A 72 13.47 1.01 10.94
CA ILE A 72 12.69 -0.16 10.56
C ILE A 72 11.27 0.19 10.10
N GLY A 73 10.66 1.21 10.67
CA GLY A 73 9.32 1.67 10.30
C GLY A 73 9.30 2.75 9.23
N ALA A 74 10.45 3.22 8.77
CA ALA A 74 10.53 4.23 7.73
C ALA A 74 10.09 3.67 6.36
N ILE A 75 9.59 4.55 5.50
CA ILE A 75 9.31 4.20 4.10
C ILE A 75 10.64 3.89 3.39
N VAL A 76 10.64 2.83 2.58
CA VAL A 76 11.82 2.39 1.83
C VAL A 76 12.34 3.52 0.93
N ASP A 77 13.65 3.78 0.97
CA ASP A 77 14.26 4.94 0.31
C ASP A 77 13.93 5.06 -1.19
N ARG A 78 13.94 3.95 -1.91
CA ARG A 78 13.71 3.98 -3.37
C ARG A 78 12.27 4.33 -3.77
N VAL A 79 11.34 4.33 -2.82
CA VAL A 79 9.94 4.74 -3.01
C VAL A 79 9.55 5.87 -2.04
N ALA A 80 10.53 6.56 -1.50
CA ALA A 80 10.30 7.63 -0.53
C ALA A 80 9.44 8.76 -1.11
N PRO A 81 8.60 9.38 -0.28
CA PRO A 81 7.79 10.52 -0.69
C PRO A 81 8.64 11.68 -1.21
N ARG A 82 8.13 12.37 -2.21
CA ARG A 82 8.65 13.67 -2.68
C ARG A 82 7.78 14.81 -2.20
N GLU A 83 8.25 16.03 -2.35
CA GLU A 83 7.46 17.24 -2.10
C GLU A 83 6.14 17.18 -2.89
N GLY A 84 5.03 17.51 -2.22
CA GLY A 84 3.69 17.43 -2.81
C GLY A 84 3.02 16.06 -2.72
N GLU A 85 3.73 15.05 -2.20
CA GLU A 85 3.19 13.70 -1.97
C GLU A 85 2.96 13.50 -0.48
N PRO A 86 1.72 13.60 0.02
CA PRO A 86 1.46 13.48 1.45
C PRO A 86 1.67 12.07 1.97
N VAL A 87 2.01 11.98 3.25
CA VAL A 87 2.06 10.74 4.02
C VAL A 87 0.92 10.72 5.01
N VAL A 88 0.09 9.69 4.93
CA VAL A 88 -1.00 9.43 5.88
C VAL A 88 -0.54 8.33 6.84
N VAL A 89 -0.45 8.65 8.12
CA VAL A 89 -0.09 7.68 9.16
C VAL A 89 -1.36 7.02 9.67
N LYS A 90 -1.36 5.69 9.69
CA LYS A 90 -2.49 4.89 10.17
C LYS A 90 -2.10 3.94 11.28
N SER A 91 -3.08 3.47 12.04
CA SER A 91 -2.93 2.46 13.10
C SER A 91 -3.82 1.24 12.91
N TYR A 92 -4.59 1.18 11.83
CA TYR A 92 -5.48 0.07 11.48
C TYR A 92 -5.17 -0.44 10.07
N PRO A 93 -5.50 -1.70 9.74
CA PRO A 93 -5.28 -2.23 8.38
C PRO A 93 -5.93 -1.40 7.29
N ASN A 94 -7.19 -1.00 7.47
CA ASN A 94 -7.88 -0.09 6.56
C ASN A 94 -7.37 1.33 6.75
N ALA A 95 -6.73 1.90 5.73
CA ALA A 95 -6.12 3.22 5.78
C ALA A 95 -7.13 4.37 5.95
N PHE A 96 -8.41 4.12 5.77
CA PHE A 96 -9.47 5.13 5.99
C PHE A 96 -9.87 5.28 7.45
N VAL A 97 -9.52 4.32 8.30
CA VAL A 97 -9.95 4.33 9.71
C VAL A 97 -9.10 5.29 10.53
N GLN A 98 -9.75 6.28 11.13
CA GLN A 98 -9.12 7.30 11.99
C GLN A 98 -7.96 8.04 11.31
N THR A 99 -8.12 8.34 10.01
CA THR A 99 -7.16 9.13 9.22
C THR A 99 -7.90 10.18 8.41
N ASP A 100 -7.14 11.07 7.78
CA ASP A 100 -7.67 12.08 6.86
C ASP A 100 -7.56 11.65 5.38
N LEU A 101 -7.38 10.34 5.11
CA LEU A 101 -7.19 9.85 3.74
C LEU A 101 -8.36 10.22 2.82
N ASP A 102 -9.60 10.03 3.29
CA ASP A 102 -10.79 10.38 2.49
C ASP A 102 -10.83 11.86 2.13
N ASP A 103 -10.52 12.74 3.09
CA ASP A 103 -10.46 14.18 2.85
C ASP A 103 -9.37 14.54 1.83
N ARG A 104 -8.21 13.91 1.92
CA ARG A 104 -7.11 14.14 0.95
C ARG A 104 -7.47 13.65 -0.44
N LEU A 105 -8.12 12.51 -0.55
CA LEU A 105 -8.60 12.00 -1.84
C LEU A 105 -9.64 12.92 -2.47
N LYS A 106 -10.57 13.41 -1.68
CA LYS A 106 -11.57 14.40 -2.13
C LYS A 106 -10.93 15.70 -2.57
N ALA A 107 -9.91 16.16 -1.86
CA ALA A 107 -9.21 17.39 -2.18
C ALA A 107 -8.51 17.35 -3.56
N VAL A 108 -8.08 16.19 -4.02
CA VAL A 108 -7.51 16.01 -5.37
C VAL A 108 -8.51 15.52 -6.41
N GLY A 109 -9.79 15.45 -6.05
CA GLY A 109 -10.86 15.00 -6.95
C GLY A 109 -10.76 13.52 -7.32
N ALA A 110 -10.20 12.68 -6.45
CA ALA A 110 -9.99 11.28 -6.72
C ALA A 110 -11.32 10.53 -6.91
N SER A 111 -11.34 9.63 -7.88
CA SER A 111 -12.43 8.69 -8.15
C SER A 111 -11.89 7.29 -8.31
N ASN A 112 -10.90 7.12 -9.19
CA ASN A 112 -10.20 5.86 -9.42
C ASN A 112 -8.94 5.82 -8.56
N LEU A 113 -8.74 4.73 -7.81
CA LEU A 113 -7.55 4.51 -7.01
C LEU A 113 -6.74 3.36 -7.61
N VAL A 114 -5.43 3.54 -7.71
CA VAL A 114 -4.48 2.46 -7.97
C VAL A 114 -3.75 2.19 -6.66
N LEU A 115 -3.86 0.98 -6.15
CA LEU A 115 -3.31 0.55 -4.88
C LEU A 115 -2.15 -0.42 -5.10
N ALA A 116 -1.06 -0.20 -4.38
CA ALA A 116 0.09 -1.08 -4.32
C ALA A 116 0.69 -1.03 -2.91
N GLY A 117 1.54 -1.98 -2.59
CA GLY A 117 2.21 -2.06 -1.29
C GLY A 117 1.90 -3.34 -0.52
N PHE A 118 1.92 -3.28 0.80
CA PHE A 118 1.98 -4.46 1.66
C PHE A 118 0.95 -4.41 2.80
N MET A 119 0.56 -5.55 3.32
CA MET A 119 0.59 -6.89 2.70
C MET A 119 -0.68 -7.08 1.88
N THR A 120 -0.60 -7.90 0.84
CA THR A 120 -1.70 -8.12 -0.12
C THR A 120 -3.02 -8.45 0.57
N HIS A 121 -3.02 -9.41 1.51
CA HIS A 121 -4.21 -9.93 2.19
C HIS A 121 -4.64 -9.09 3.42
N MET A 122 -3.87 -8.08 3.79
CA MET A 122 -4.12 -7.27 4.99
C MET A 122 -4.43 -5.81 4.64
N CYS A 123 -3.47 -4.92 4.79
CA CYS A 123 -3.68 -3.48 4.62
C CYS A 123 -4.10 -3.11 3.20
N VAL A 124 -3.58 -3.78 2.19
CA VAL A 124 -3.98 -3.56 0.78
C VAL A 124 -5.44 -3.97 0.58
N ASN A 125 -5.80 -5.19 0.96
CA ASN A 125 -7.17 -5.69 0.84
C ASN A 125 -8.16 -4.84 1.66
N SER A 126 -7.84 -4.56 2.92
CA SER A 126 -8.71 -3.76 3.81
C SER A 126 -8.94 -2.35 3.26
N THR A 127 -7.91 -1.71 2.75
CA THR A 127 -8.01 -0.37 2.17
C THR A 127 -8.78 -0.38 0.86
N ALA A 128 -8.60 -1.39 0.00
CA ALA A 128 -9.37 -1.55 -1.23
C ALA A 128 -10.86 -1.66 -0.94
N ARG A 129 -11.25 -2.50 0.01
CA ARG A 129 -12.65 -2.67 0.43
C ARG A 129 -13.20 -1.39 1.07
N GLY A 130 -12.42 -0.75 1.92
CA GLY A 130 -12.79 0.52 2.55
C GLY A 130 -13.04 1.62 1.53
N GLY A 131 -12.16 1.76 0.55
CA GLY A 131 -12.30 2.72 -0.54
C GLY A 131 -13.54 2.44 -1.41
N PHE A 132 -13.77 1.17 -1.74
CA PHE A 132 -14.97 0.77 -2.49
C PHE A 132 -16.25 1.15 -1.74
N ASN A 133 -16.30 0.91 -0.45
CA ASN A 133 -17.47 1.25 0.38
C ASN A 133 -17.73 2.76 0.46
N LEU A 134 -16.68 3.58 0.30
CA LEU A 134 -16.78 5.05 0.26
C LEU A 134 -17.10 5.60 -1.13
N GLY A 135 -17.22 4.75 -2.14
CA GLY A 135 -17.59 5.15 -3.51
C GLY A 135 -16.42 5.30 -4.47
N TYR A 136 -15.19 4.99 -4.07
CA TYR A 136 -14.05 4.95 -4.97
C TYR A 136 -14.05 3.67 -5.81
N ALA A 137 -13.35 3.71 -6.94
CA ALA A 137 -13.12 2.54 -7.79
C ALA A 137 -11.65 2.09 -7.66
N PRO A 138 -11.34 1.20 -6.71
CA PRO A 138 -9.98 0.75 -6.46
C PRO A 138 -9.55 -0.35 -7.42
N THR A 139 -8.31 -0.28 -7.88
CA THR A 139 -7.61 -1.32 -8.62
C THR A 139 -6.32 -1.66 -7.87
N VAL A 140 -6.12 -2.94 -7.55
CA VAL A 140 -4.89 -3.42 -6.92
C VAL A 140 -3.95 -3.94 -8.00
N VAL A 141 -2.71 -3.46 -8.00
CA VAL A 141 -1.66 -3.98 -8.88
C VAL A 141 -1.00 -5.17 -8.18
N ALA A 142 -1.41 -6.37 -8.54
CA ALA A 142 -1.01 -7.60 -7.84
C ALA A 142 0.52 -7.78 -7.78
N GLY A 143 1.24 -7.56 -8.88
CA GLY A 143 2.70 -7.66 -8.93
C GLY A 143 3.44 -6.61 -8.10
N ALA A 144 2.76 -5.55 -7.68
CA ALA A 144 3.30 -4.51 -6.80
C ALA A 144 2.82 -4.69 -5.34
N THR A 145 2.42 -5.90 -4.98
CA THR A 145 2.09 -6.31 -3.61
C THR A 145 2.88 -7.56 -3.23
N ALA A 146 3.00 -7.81 -1.94
CA ALA A 146 3.62 -9.02 -1.42
C ALA A 146 2.94 -9.46 -0.13
N ALA A 147 3.10 -10.71 0.24
CA ALA A 147 2.57 -11.31 1.43
C ALA A 147 3.60 -12.27 2.05
N ARG A 148 3.25 -12.89 3.14
CA ARG A 148 4.03 -13.97 3.77
C ARG A 148 3.20 -15.24 3.83
N ALA A 149 3.86 -16.38 3.99
CA ALA A 149 3.17 -17.62 4.26
C ALA A 149 2.38 -17.52 5.57
N LEU A 150 1.17 -18.06 5.58
CA LEU A 150 0.30 -18.11 6.75
C LEU A 150 0.00 -19.55 7.12
N PRO A 151 -0.27 -19.87 8.39
CA PRO A 151 -0.66 -21.23 8.78
C PRO A 151 -2.02 -21.57 8.17
N GLY A 152 -2.08 -22.72 7.51
CA GLY A 152 -3.34 -23.30 7.03
C GLY A 152 -4.11 -23.98 8.17
N THR A 153 -5.35 -24.35 7.89
CA THR A 153 -6.22 -25.02 8.86
C THR A 153 -5.72 -26.43 9.24
N ASP A 154 -4.88 -27.01 8.40
CA ASP A 154 -4.21 -28.30 8.62
C ASP A 154 -2.85 -28.16 9.31
N GLY A 155 -2.46 -26.93 9.70
CA GLY A 155 -1.17 -26.63 10.31
C GLY A 155 -0.02 -26.52 9.31
N GLN A 156 -0.25 -26.74 8.01
CA GLN A 156 0.76 -26.53 6.98
C GLN A 156 0.76 -25.08 6.52
N PRO A 157 1.93 -24.51 6.16
CA PRO A 157 1.97 -23.14 5.66
C PRO A 157 1.29 -23.03 4.29
N VAL A 158 0.44 -22.00 4.16
CA VAL A 158 -0.10 -21.57 2.87
C VAL A 158 0.89 -20.55 2.31
N PRO A 159 1.51 -20.82 1.15
CA PRO A 159 2.53 -19.91 0.60
C PRO A 159 1.93 -18.57 0.19
N ALA A 160 2.76 -17.51 0.20
CA ALA A 160 2.34 -16.16 -0.18
C ALA A 160 1.71 -16.11 -1.58
N ALA A 161 2.21 -16.91 -2.52
CA ALA A 161 1.69 -16.97 -3.89
C ALA A 161 0.24 -17.49 -3.98
N ALA A 162 -0.31 -18.08 -2.92
CA ALA A 162 -1.70 -18.56 -2.86
C ALA A 162 -2.67 -17.53 -2.29
N MET A 163 -2.20 -16.33 -1.90
CA MET A 163 -2.99 -15.21 -1.38
C MET A 163 -3.55 -14.31 -2.53
#